data_8aef74847dc3c16a7a91f7c0fca63014
#
_entry.id   8aef74847dc3c16a7a91f7c0fca63014
#
_cell.length_a   1.000
_cell.length_b   1.000
_cell.length_c   1.000
_cell.angle_alpha   90.00
_cell.angle_beta   90.00
_cell.angle_gamma   90.00
#
_symmetry.space_group_name_H-M   'P 1'
#
loop_
_entity.id
_entity.type
_entity.pdbx_description
1 polymer ?
#
loop_
_entity_poly.entity_id
_entity_poly.type
_entity_poly.pdbx_seq_one_letter_code
_entity_poly.pdbx_strand_id
1 'polypeptide(L)'
;GVDIYNLQKFTRSNQSTNINQRPIVVKGDRVAVGDVLADGASTDTGELALGQNMLIAFMPWNGYNYEDSVLISERVVADDRYTSIHIEELSVVARDTKLGAEEITRDISNLSENQLSRLDDSGIVFIGAEVKAGDVLVGKVTPKGETQLTPEEKLLRVIFGEKASDVKDTSLRVPSGMTGTVIDVQVFTRDGVKRDKRAESIIEDALKRYRRDLDDQLRIVERDAFDRLRRQLVGHKVAGGPDAFKPGVALTMEMLEAVPGYDLFNLRMEEEGAQHIICLLYTSDAADEARSV
;
A
#
# COMPACT_ATOMS: atom_id res chain seq x y z
N GLY A 1 -15.90 21.47 9.26
CA GLY A 1 -15.00 20.87 8.27
C GLY A 1 -14.85 19.41 8.51
N VAL A 2 -14.31 18.69 7.57
CA VAL A 2 -13.89 17.29 7.71
C VAL A 2 -12.37 17.26 7.72
N ASP A 3 -11.79 16.57 8.70
CA ASP A 3 -10.36 16.31 8.74
C ASP A 3 -10.14 14.84 8.40
N ILE A 4 -9.30 14.57 7.38
CA ILE A 4 -9.00 13.21 6.91
C ILE A 4 -7.61 12.83 7.40
N TYR A 5 -7.53 11.75 8.18
CA TYR A 5 -6.29 11.18 8.70
C TYR A 5 -6.01 9.85 8.03
N ASN A 6 -4.98 9.81 7.19
CA ASN A 6 -4.55 8.60 6.50
C ASN A 6 -3.70 7.74 7.43
N LEU A 7 -4.11 6.48 7.61
CA LEU A 7 -3.36 5.52 8.40
C LEU A 7 -2.41 4.71 7.53
N GLN A 8 -1.17 4.56 7.99
CA GLN A 8 -0.17 3.74 7.31
C GLN A 8 -0.42 2.26 7.58
N LYS A 9 -0.41 1.45 6.53
CA LYS A 9 -0.63 0.01 6.59
C LYS A 9 0.57 -0.72 5.99
N PHE A 10 1.21 -1.59 6.78
CA PHE A 10 2.31 -2.46 6.34
C PHE A 10 3.43 -1.72 5.60
N THR A 11 3.88 -0.60 6.16
CA THR A 11 5.02 0.15 5.65
C THR A 11 6.29 -0.20 6.41
N ARG A 12 7.42 -0.12 5.70
CA ARG A 12 8.74 -0.38 6.28
C ARG A 12 9.24 0.83 7.06
N SER A 13 9.71 0.62 8.30
CA SER A 13 10.48 1.63 9.04
C SER A 13 11.96 1.60 8.65
N ASN A 14 12.75 2.58 9.10
CA ASN A 14 14.20 2.61 8.87
C ASN A 14 14.94 1.41 9.48
N GLN A 15 14.37 0.75 10.49
CA GLN A 15 14.91 -0.45 11.12
C GLN A 15 14.31 -1.75 10.58
N SER A 16 13.69 -1.72 9.41
CA SER A 16 13.00 -2.86 8.80
C SER A 16 11.85 -3.43 9.64
N THR A 17 11.31 -2.66 10.56
CA THR A 17 10.14 -3.04 11.34
C THR A 17 8.85 -2.68 10.61
N ASN A 18 7.77 -3.40 10.92
CA ASN A 18 6.47 -3.16 10.34
C ASN A 18 5.77 -1.97 11.00
N ILE A 19 5.37 -0.99 10.21
CA ILE A 19 4.47 0.10 10.63
C ILE A 19 3.08 -0.25 10.15
N ASN A 20 2.17 -0.49 11.09
CA ASN A 20 0.76 -0.77 10.82
C ASN A 20 -0.10 -0.05 11.84
N GLN A 21 -0.79 1.00 11.40
CA GLN A 21 -1.63 1.82 12.28
C GLN A 21 -3.06 1.28 12.30
N ARG A 22 -3.66 1.25 13.49
CA ARG A 22 -5.02 0.77 13.72
C ARG A 22 -5.84 1.85 14.40
N PRO A 23 -7.07 2.16 13.91
CA PRO A 23 -7.94 3.10 14.60
C PRO A 23 -8.40 2.51 15.93
N ILE A 24 -8.44 3.34 16.98
CA ILE A 24 -8.99 3.00 18.30
C ILE A 24 -10.45 3.42 18.37
N VAL A 25 -10.77 4.54 17.71
CA VAL A 25 -12.09 5.16 17.73
C VAL A 25 -13.09 4.41 16.86
N VAL A 26 -14.35 4.43 17.28
CA VAL A 26 -15.46 3.81 16.56
C VAL A 26 -16.36 4.91 15.97
N LYS A 27 -17.11 4.58 14.92
CA LYS A 27 -18.05 5.51 14.28
C LYS A 27 -19.10 6.03 15.30
N GLY A 28 -19.16 7.35 15.47
CA GLY A 28 -20.07 8.02 16.39
C GLY A 28 -19.42 8.51 17.67
N ASP A 29 -18.17 8.16 17.92
CA ASP A 29 -17.45 8.67 19.10
C ASP A 29 -17.21 10.17 18.96
N ARG A 30 -17.30 10.86 20.10
CA ARG A 30 -16.92 12.27 20.20
C ARG A 30 -15.47 12.36 20.63
N VAL A 31 -14.68 13.05 19.85
CA VAL A 31 -13.24 13.24 20.10
C VAL A 31 -12.95 14.70 20.42
N ALA A 32 -12.00 14.92 21.30
CA ALA A 32 -11.50 16.23 21.68
C ALA A 32 -10.06 16.42 21.20
N VAL A 33 -9.57 17.65 21.26
CA VAL A 33 -8.17 17.94 20.95
C VAL A 33 -7.26 17.25 21.97
N GLY A 34 -6.35 16.42 21.48
CA GLY A 34 -5.42 15.63 22.31
C GLY A 34 -5.80 14.16 22.47
N ASP A 35 -7.01 13.76 22.05
CA ASP A 35 -7.41 12.35 22.09
C ASP A 35 -6.64 11.53 21.06
N VAL A 36 -6.29 10.28 21.43
CA VAL A 36 -5.62 9.35 20.52
C VAL A 36 -6.65 8.72 19.60
N LEU A 37 -6.44 8.86 18.29
CA LEU A 37 -7.34 8.33 17.26
C LEU A 37 -6.92 6.93 16.77
N ALA A 38 -5.63 6.66 16.74
CA ALA A 38 -5.09 5.40 16.22
C ALA A 38 -3.83 4.99 16.98
N ASP A 39 -3.64 3.69 17.10
CA ASP A 39 -2.42 3.09 17.60
C ASP A 39 -1.41 2.90 16.47
N GLY A 40 -0.14 3.14 16.77
CA GLY A 40 0.99 2.90 15.88
C GLY A 40 1.79 1.66 16.26
N ALA A 41 3.06 1.66 15.88
CA ALA A 41 3.99 0.61 16.28
C ALA A 41 4.21 0.65 17.80
N SER A 42 4.24 -0.53 18.43
CA SER A 42 4.46 -0.70 19.87
C SER A 42 3.54 0.15 20.77
N THR A 43 2.31 0.36 20.35
CA THR A 43 1.27 1.03 21.13
C THR A 43 0.03 0.15 21.24
N ASP A 44 -0.66 0.27 22.36
CA ASP A 44 -1.92 -0.42 22.62
C ASP A 44 -2.84 0.52 23.40
N THR A 45 -4.02 0.79 22.84
CA THR A 45 -5.04 1.66 23.43
C THR A 45 -4.51 3.06 23.80
N GLY A 46 -3.64 3.62 22.94
CA GLY A 46 -3.03 4.93 23.11
C GLY A 46 -1.82 4.97 24.04
N GLU A 47 -1.42 3.86 24.64
CA GLU A 47 -0.27 3.76 25.54
C GLU A 47 0.88 2.99 24.90
N LEU A 48 2.11 3.29 25.36
CA LEU A 48 3.30 2.60 24.88
C LEU A 48 3.33 1.16 25.41
N ALA A 49 3.38 0.18 24.50
CA ALA A 49 3.41 -1.25 24.77
C ALA A 49 4.62 -1.88 24.07
N LEU A 50 5.80 -1.81 24.69
CA LEU A 50 7.06 -2.32 24.10
C LEU A 50 7.22 -3.83 24.23
N GLY A 51 6.36 -4.49 24.98
CA GLY A 51 6.39 -5.93 25.20
C GLY A 51 5.24 -6.37 26.07
N GLN A 52 5.36 -7.55 26.64
CA GLN A 52 4.33 -8.13 27.50
C GLN A 52 4.94 -8.68 28.78
N ASN A 53 4.19 -8.59 29.87
CA ASN A 53 4.61 -9.14 31.15
C ASN A 53 4.54 -10.68 31.10
N MET A 54 5.57 -11.33 31.61
CA MET A 54 5.69 -12.77 31.69
C MET A 54 5.91 -13.22 33.13
N LEU A 55 5.36 -14.37 33.48
CA LEU A 55 5.68 -15.01 34.73
C LEU A 55 7.04 -15.71 34.62
N ILE A 56 7.98 -15.35 35.49
CA ILE A 56 9.35 -15.85 35.50
C ILE A 56 9.61 -16.61 36.79
N ALA A 57 10.27 -17.76 36.71
CA ALA A 57 10.80 -18.48 37.85
C ALA A 57 12.32 -18.46 37.80
N PHE A 58 12.92 -18.01 38.91
CA PHE A 58 14.39 -18.00 39.09
C PHE A 58 14.81 -19.27 39.85
N MET A 59 15.13 -20.32 39.09
CA MET A 59 15.56 -21.59 39.66
C MET A 59 16.39 -22.37 38.63
N PRO A 60 17.38 -23.19 39.09
CA PRO A 60 18.07 -24.13 38.20
C PRO A 60 17.09 -25.22 37.76
N TRP A 61 17.13 -25.61 36.48
CA TRP A 61 16.28 -26.67 35.95
C TRP A 61 17.09 -27.63 35.06
N ASN A 62 17.48 -28.74 35.57
CA ASN A 62 18.20 -29.83 34.88
C ASN A 62 19.41 -29.37 34.03
N GLY A 63 20.03 -28.24 34.34
CA GLY A 63 21.15 -27.67 33.59
C GLY A 63 20.80 -26.97 32.28
N TYR A 64 19.52 -26.96 31.87
CA TYR A 64 19.11 -26.33 30.61
C TYR A 64 19.06 -24.80 30.66
N ASN A 65 19.16 -24.20 31.83
CA ASN A 65 19.25 -22.76 32.06
C ASN A 65 20.60 -22.35 32.66
N TYR A 66 21.67 -23.06 32.26
CA TYR A 66 23.03 -22.74 32.71
C TYR A 66 23.53 -21.45 32.03
N GLU A 67 24.21 -20.59 32.84
CA GLU A 67 24.69 -19.26 32.44
C GLU A 67 23.57 -18.36 31.89
N ASP A 68 23.70 -17.91 30.63
CA ASP A 68 22.76 -17.01 29.96
C ASP A 68 21.60 -17.76 29.23
N SER A 69 21.54 -19.08 29.40
CA SER A 69 20.48 -19.90 28.80
C SER A 69 19.15 -19.69 29.50
N VAL A 70 18.07 -19.63 28.73
CA VAL A 70 16.70 -19.44 29.24
C VAL A 70 15.79 -20.53 28.68
N LEU A 71 14.95 -21.10 29.55
CA LEU A 71 13.86 -21.97 29.13
C LEU A 71 12.61 -21.14 28.88
N ILE A 72 11.94 -21.39 27.79
CA ILE A 72 10.72 -20.72 27.39
C ILE A 72 9.60 -21.75 27.28
N SER A 73 8.43 -21.44 27.82
CA SER A 73 7.25 -22.28 27.70
C SER A 73 6.71 -22.25 26.25
N GLU A 74 6.22 -23.36 25.74
CA GLU A 74 5.53 -23.43 24.43
C GLU A 74 4.34 -22.48 24.34
N ARG A 75 3.72 -22.14 25.46
CA ARG A 75 2.64 -21.16 25.50
C ARG A 75 3.06 -19.77 25.00
N VAL A 76 4.32 -19.36 25.19
CA VAL A 76 4.86 -18.09 24.67
C VAL A 76 4.76 -18.05 23.15
N VAL A 77 5.07 -19.18 22.50
CA VAL A 77 4.96 -19.32 21.04
C VAL A 77 3.51 -19.41 20.59
N ALA A 78 2.69 -20.19 21.29
CA ALA A 78 1.28 -20.35 20.97
C ALA A 78 0.45 -19.05 21.11
N ASP A 79 0.81 -18.22 22.09
CA ASP A 79 0.16 -16.93 22.33
C ASP A 79 0.78 -15.78 21.49
N ASP A 80 1.70 -16.08 20.56
CA ASP A 80 2.43 -15.09 19.73
C ASP A 80 3.10 -13.96 20.56
N ARG A 81 3.59 -14.29 21.76
CA ARG A 81 4.29 -13.35 22.61
C ARG A 81 5.67 -13.04 22.02
N TYR A 82 6.05 -11.77 22.00
CA TYR A 82 7.33 -11.29 21.44
C TYR A 82 7.52 -11.58 19.94
N THR A 83 6.45 -11.86 19.22
CA THR A 83 6.47 -12.01 17.76
C THR A 83 6.59 -10.64 17.10
N SER A 84 7.53 -10.49 16.19
CA SER A 84 7.74 -9.27 15.41
C SER A 84 7.62 -9.56 13.92
N ILE A 85 7.15 -8.57 13.18
CA ILE A 85 7.08 -8.60 11.72
C ILE A 85 8.13 -7.64 11.19
N HIS A 86 8.98 -8.13 10.29
CA HIS A 86 9.98 -7.33 9.60
C HIS A 86 9.61 -7.21 8.12
N ILE A 87 9.84 -6.02 7.56
CA ILE A 87 9.67 -5.76 6.13
C ILE A 87 11.04 -5.45 5.57
N GLU A 88 11.53 -6.33 4.68
CA GLU A 88 12.82 -6.18 4.01
C GLU A 88 12.60 -5.73 2.56
N GLU A 89 13.44 -4.82 2.11
CA GLU A 89 13.47 -4.31 0.76
C GLU A 89 14.69 -4.87 0.04
N LEU A 90 14.44 -5.62 -1.03
CA LEU A 90 15.47 -6.17 -1.88
C LEU A 90 15.39 -5.51 -3.25
N SER A 91 16.50 -4.96 -3.74
CA SER A 91 16.54 -4.25 -5.01
C SER A 91 17.54 -4.87 -5.97
N VAL A 92 17.23 -4.83 -7.25
CA VAL A 92 18.12 -5.25 -8.34
C VAL A 92 18.07 -4.21 -9.45
N VAL A 93 19.20 -3.96 -10.08
CA VAL A 93 19.31 -3.02 -11.19
C VAL A 93 19.88 -3.77 -12.41
N ALA A 94 19.19 -3.67 -13.55
CA ALA A 94 19.74 -4.08 -14.84
C ALA A 94 20.59 -2.92 -15.40
N ARG A 95 21.83 -3.20 -15.72
CA ARG A 95 22.82 -2.23 -16.19
C ARG A 95 23.28 -2.56 -17.61
N ASP A 96 23.67 -1.54 -18.34
CA ASP A 96 24.38 -1.73 -19.62
C ASP A 96 25.84 -2.13 -19.32
N THR A 97 26.25 -3.26 -19.84
CA THR A 97 27.65 -3.74 -19.75
C THR A 97 28.32 -3.62 -21.10
N LYS A 98 29.66 -3.69 -21.11
CA LYS A 98 30.48 -3.66 -22.37
C LYS A 98 30.15 -4.83 -23.31
N LEU A 99 29.55 -5.90 -22.79
CA LEU A 99 29.21 -7.12 -23.52
C LEU A 99 27.75 -7.17 -23.98
N GLY A 100 26.96 -6.22 -23.58
CA GLY A 100 25.52 -6.10 -23.81
C GLY A 100 24.79 -5.64 -22.60
N ALA A 101 23.51 -5.30 -22.74
CA ALA A 101 22.63 -4.93 -21.64
C ALA A 101 22.26 -6.16 -20.79
N GLU A 102 22.21 -5.99 -19.48
CA GLU A 102 21.57 -6.98 -18.61
C GLU A 102 20.06 -6.94 -18.84
N GLU A 103 19.42 -8.09 -18.79
CA GLU A 103 18.00 -8.22 -19.06
C GLU A 103 17.28 -8.89 -17.88
N ILE A 104 16.09 -8.36 -17.55
CA ILE A 104 15.18 -8.98 -16.58
C ILE A 104 14.24 -9.89 -17.38
N THR A 105 14.30 -11.19 -17.11
CA THR A 105 13.55 -12.20 -17.88
C THR A 105 13.21 -13.41 -17.02
N ARG A 106 12.16 -14.13 -17.40
CA ARG A 106 11.82 -15.43 -16.84
C ARG A 106 12.65 -16.56 -17.46
N ASP A 107 13.22 -16.34 -18.65
CA ASP A 107 14.02 -17.35 -19.37
C ASP A 107 15.40 -17.48 -18.76
N ILE A 108 15.51 -18.31 -17.75
CA ILE A 108 16.74 -18.61 -17.02
C ILE A 108 17.03 -20.10 -17.14
N SER A 109 18.12 -20.42 -17.82
CA SER A 109 18.46 -21.78 -18.27
C SER A 109 18.68 -22.83 -17.17
N ASN A 110 18.88 -22.43 -15.90
CA ASN A 110 19.28 -23.33 -14.82
C ASN A 110 18.25 -23.44 -13.69
N LEU A 111 17.00 -23.02 -13.91
CA LEU A 111 15.94 -23.07 -12.92
C LEU A 111 14.91 -24.14 -13.25
N SER A 112 14.39 -24.80 -12.23
CA SER A 112 13.26 -25.71 -12.37
C SER A 112 11.96 -24.94 -12.61
N GLU A 113 11.01 -25.58 -13.28
CA GLU A 113 9.70 -24.98 -13.55
C GLU A 113 8.94 -24.58 -12.26
N ASN A 114 9.14 -25.32 -11.18
CA ASN A 114 8.58 -24.98 -9.87
C ASN A 114 9.14 -23.69 -9.27
N GLN A 115 10.39 -23.35 -9.55
CA GLN A 115 11.01 -22.09 -9.15
C GLN A 115 10.53 -20.93 -10.02
N LEU A 116 10.29 -21.21 -11.30
CA LEU A 116 9.77 -20.22 -12.25
C LEU A 116 8.27 -19.96 -12.11
N SER A 117 7.51 -20.86 -11.48
CA SER A 117 6.06 -20.74 -11.32
C SER A 117 5.60 -19.53 -10.50
N ARG A 118 6.51 -19.00 -9.64
CA ARG A 118 6.26 -17.81 -8.82
C ARG A 118 6.59 -16.51 -9.54
N LEU A 119 7.22 -16.59 -10.71
CA LEU A 119 7.58 -15.45 -11.55
C LEU A 119 6.52 -15.26 -12.63
N ASP A 120 6.25 -14.01 -12.94
CA ASP A 120 5.45 -13.65 -14.09
C ASP A 120 6.24 -13.81 -15.42
N ASP A 121 5.62 -13.50 -16.54
CA ASP A 121 6.23 -13.59 -17.86
C ASP A 121 7.43 -12.63 -18.05
N SER A 122 7.49 -11.57 -17.26
CA SER A 122 8.61 -10.60 -17.23
C SER A 122 9.73 -11.01 -16.28
N GLY A 123 9.59 -12.13 -15.56
CA GLY A 123 10.60 -12.61 -14.63
C GLY A 123 10.56 -11.96 -13.24
N ILE A 124 9.46 -11.33 -12.86
CA ILE A 124 9.27 -10.69 -11.56
C ILE A 124 8.28 -11.52 -10.73
N VAL A 125 8.55 -11.67 -9.44
CA VAL A 125 7.68 -12.39 -8.51
C VAL A 125 6.30 -11.73 -8.37
N PHE A 126 5.25 -12.54 -8.20
CA PHE A 126 3.90 -12.04 -7.94
C PHE A 126 3.76 -11.46 -6.54
N ILE A 127 2.97 -10.40 -6.41
CA ILE A 127 2.54 -9.89 -5.09
C ILE A 127 1.66 -10.95 -4.42
N GLY A 128 1.92 -11.23 -3.14
CA GLY A 128 1.25 -12.29 -2.38
C GLY A 128 1.93 -13.66 -2.47
N ALA A 129 2.99 -13.81 -3.24
CA ALA A 129 3.74 -15.06 -3.31
C ALA A 129 4.49 -15.34 -2.00
N GLU A 130 4.38 -16.57 -1.50
CA GLU A 130 5.21 -17.06 -0.40
C GLU A 130 6.57 -17.48 -0.93
N VAL A 131 7.62 -16.93 -0.34
CA VAL A 131 9.01 -17.16 -0.76
C VAL A 131 9.84 -17.71 0.38
N LYS A 132 10.81 -18.55 0.03
CA LYS A 132 11.76 -19.19 0.95
C LYS A 132 13.19 -18.84 0.55
N ALA A 133 14.12 -19.07 1.47
CA ALA A 133 15.54 -18.87 1.20
C ALA A 133 15.97 -19.58 -0.10
N GLY A 134 16.64 -18.84 -0.99
CA GLY A 134 17.10 -19.32 -2.29
C GLY A 134 16.09 -19.21 -3.45
N ASP A 135 14.82 -18.92 -3.19
CA ASP A 135 13.83 -18.66 -4.25
C ASP A 135 14.20 -17.40 -5.03
N VAL A 136 13.88 -17.38 -6.32
CA VAL A 136 14.13 -16.24 -7.20
C VAL A 136 13.02 -15.24 -7.06
N LEU A 137 13.40 -13.97 -6.79
CA LEU A 137 12.49 -12.84 -6.74
C LEU A 137 12.41 -12.10 -8.07
N VAL A 138 13.55 -11.89 -8.69
CA VAL A 138 13.66 -11.26 -10.01
C VAL A 138 14.69 -12.04 -10.83
N GLY A 139 14.25 -12.55 -11.96
CA GLY A 139 15.10 -13.21 -12.92
C GLY A 139 15.93 -12.20 -13.70
N LYS A 140 17.26 -12.26 -13.60
CA LYS A 140 18.17 -11.39 -14.33
C LYS A 140 19.28 -12.22 -14.96
N VAL A 141 19.56 -11.92 -16.21
CA VAL A 141 20.64 -12.53 -16.97
C VAL A 141 21.65 -11.45 -17.41
N THR A 142 22.92 -11.81 -17.34
CA THR A 142 24.02 -10.94 -17.75
C THR A 142 24.76 -11.61 -18.93
N PRO A 143 25.02 -10.91 -20.04
CA PRO A 143 25.81 -11.47 -21.17
C PRO A 143 27.20 -11.90 -20.73
N LYS A 144 27.62 -13.09 -21.15
CA LYS A 144 28.99 -13.61 -20.94
C LYS A 144 29.89 -13.21 -22.07
N GLY A 145 31.15 -12.80 -21.76
CA GLY A 145 32.20 -12.66 -22.75
C GLY A 145 32.83 -14.02 -23.10
N GLU A 146 33.37 -14.15 -24.29
CA GLU A 146 34.05 -15.38 -24.78
C GLU A 146 35.15 -15.88 -23.84
N THR A 147 35.79 -14.99 -23.08
CA THR A 147 36.84 -15.31 -22.10
C THR A 147 36.32 -15.96 -20.81
N GLN A 148 35.02 -15.87 -20.54
CA GLN A 148 34.39 -16.39 -19.31
C GLN A 148 33.73 -17.77 -19.51
N LEU A 149 33.77 -18.31 -20.76
CA LEU A 149 33.27 -19.64 -21.06
C LEU A 149 34.21 -20.70 -20.50
N THR A 150 33.67 -21.68 -19.79
CA THR A 150 34.45 -22.85 -19.38
C THR A 150 34.88 -23.67 -20.64
N PRO A 151 35.94 -24.48 -20.56
CA PRO A 151 36.35 -25.34 -21.69
C PRO A 151 35.23 -26.26 -22.18
N GLU A 152 34.37 -26.72 -21.28
CA GLU A 152 33.22 -27.57 -21.55
C GLU A 152 32.11 -26.79 -22.29
N GLU A 153 31.82 -25.56 -21.89
CA GLU A 153 30.87 -24.68 -22.58
C GLU A 153 31.35 -24.30 -23.98
N LYS A 154 32.66 -24.09 -24.15
CA LYS A 154 33.27 -23.87 -25.48
C LYS A 154 33.13 -25.09 -26.40
N LEU A 155 33.31 -26.30 -25.86
CA LEU A 155 33.13 -27.54 -26.58
C LEU A 155 31.66 -27.77 -26.97
N LEU A 156 30.71 -27.52 -26.04
CA LEU A 156 29.28 -27.60 -26.30
C LEU A 156 28.83 -26.61 -27.38
N ARG A 157 29.39 -25.40 -27.39
CA ARG A 157 29.11 -24.39 -28.43
C ARG A 157 29.58 -24.84 -29.81
N VAL A 158 30.72 -25.53 -29.89
CA VAL A 158 31.25 -26.09 -31.16
C VAL A 158 30.37 -27.25 -31.65
N ILE A 159 29.87 -28.10 -30.75
CA ILE A 159 29.08 -29.29 -31.10
C ILE A 159 27.60 -28.97 -31.39
N PHE A 160 27.00 -28.12 -30.60
CA PHE A 160 25.54 -27.84 -30.63
C PHE A 160 25.19 -26.47 -31.23
N GLY A 161 26.16 -25.69 -31.70
CA GLY A 161 25.95 -24.34 -32.21
C GLY A 161 25.65 -23.31 -31.10
N GLU A 162 25.07 -22.17 -31.48
CA GLU A 162 24.83 -21.02 -30.61
C GLU A 162 23.86 -21.25 -29.43
N LYS A 163 23.41 -22.48 -29.18
CA LYS A 163 22.46 -22.81 -28.10
C LYS A 163 23.08 -22.99 -26.71
N ALA A 164 24.42 -22.93 -26.58
CA ALA A 164 25.01 -22.83 -25.24
C ALA A 164 24.77 -21.40 -24.73
N SER A 165 24.12 -21.26 -23.57
CA SER A 165 23.70 -19.99 -23.02
C SER A 165 24.84 -18.97 -22.94
N ASP A 166 24.79 -17.94 -23.79
CA ASP A 166 25.73 -16.80 -23.77
C ASP A 166 25.48 -15.87 -22.58
N VAL A 167 24.64 -16.28 -21.63
CA VAL A 167 24.22 -15.47 -20.48
C VAL A 167 24.54 -16.19 -19.17
N LYS A 168 24.84 -15.39 -18.14
CA LYS A 168 25.04 -15.83 -16.77
C LYS A 168 23.83 -15.45 -15.95
N ASP A 169 23.31 -16.38 -15.13
CA ASP A 169 22.29 -16.10 -14.14
C ASP A 169 22.83 -15.17 -13.03
N THR A 170 22.26 -13.98 -12.93
CA THR A 170 22.53 -12.98 -11.90
C THR A 170 21.24 -12.55 -11.20
N SER A 171 20.28 -13.45 -11.13
CA SER A 171 18.96 -13.23 -10.55
C SER A 171 19.03 -12.83 -9.08
N LEU A 172 18.10 -11.98 -8.66
CA LEU A 172 17.91 -11.65 -7.26
C LEU A 172 17.21 -12.81 -6.57
N ARG A 173 17.82 -13.33 -5.51
CA ARG A 173 17.29 -14.44 -4.72
C ARG A 173 17.05 -14.02 -3.28
N VAL A 174 16.14 -14.72 -2.63
CA VAL A 174 15.88 -14.54 -1.20
C VAL A 174 17.13 -14.95 -0.41
N PRO A 175 17.65 -14.09 0.48
CA PRO A 175 18.78 -14.41 1.33
C PRO A 175 18.54 -15.65 2.20
N SER A 176 19.64 -16.32 2.59
CA SER A 176 19.56 -17.46 3.49
C SER A 176 18.98 -17.09 4.84
N GLY A 177 18.10 -17.96 5.38
CA GLY A 177 17.43 -17.73 6.66
C GLY A 177 16.18 -16.84 6.60
N MET A 178 15.84 -16.31 5.44
CA MET A 178 14.66 -15.47 5.24
C MET A 178 13.53 -16.26 4.61
N THR A 179 12.32 -16.10 5.14
CA THR A 179 11.07 -16.61 4.58
C THR A 179 10.00 -15.57 4.76
N GLY A 180 9.07 -15.44 3.82
CA GLY A 180 8.01 -14.44 3.96
C GLY A 180 7.08 -14.40 2.77
N THR A 181 6.25 -13.38 2.74
CA THR A 181 5.30 -13.10 1.66
C THR A 181 5.66 -11.79 1.00
N VAL A 182 5.63 -11.75 -0.32
CA VAL A 182 5.86 -10.52 -1.10
C VAL A 182 4.66 -9.60 -0.95
N ILE A 183 4.85 -8.41 -0.37
CA ILE A 183 3.76 -7.45 -0.12
C ILE A 183 3.66 -6.39 -1.21
N ASP A 184 4.78 -6.02 -1.83
CA ASP A 184 4.81 -4.99 -2.89
C ASP A 184 5.94 -5.24 -3.87
N VAL A 185 5.76 -4.73 -5.09
CA VAL A 185 6.76 -4.76 -6.17
C VAL A 185 6.74 -3.42 -6.87
N GLN A 186 7.89 -2.76 -6.94
CA GLN A 186 8.05 -1.49 -7.62
C GLN A 186 9.04 -1.62 -8.78
N VAL A 187 8.67 -1.12 -9.94
CA VAL A 187 9.50 -1.14 -11.15
C VAL A 187 9.78 0.29 -11.59
N PHE A 188 11.07 0.61 -11.69
CA PHE A 188 11.54 1.92 -12.15
C PHE A 188 12.25 1.76 -13.48
N THR A 189 11.90 2.58 -14.45
CA THR A 189 12.56 2.65 -15.76
C THR A 189 13.19 4.02 -15.93
N ARG A 190 14.37 4.07 -16.60
CA ARG A 190 15.00 5.35 -16.95
C ARG A 190 14.22 6.03 -18.07
N ASP A 191 14.28 7.36 -18.08
CA ASP A 191 13.69 8.15 -19.16
C ASP A 191 14.28 7.76 -20.52
N GLY A 192 13.39 7.60 -21.52
CA GLY A 192 13.79 7.19 -22.87
C GLY A 192 13.86 5.69 -23.13
N VAL A 193 13.72 4.86 -22.12
CA VAL A 193 13.64 3.39 -22.28
C VAL A 193 12.17 2.97 -22.41
N LYS A 194 11.89 2.08 -23.37
CA LYS A 194 10.53 1.50 -23.47
C LYS A 194 10.21 0.69 -22.23
N ARG A 195 9.05 0.95 -21.66
CA ARG A 195 8.54 0.20 -20.51
C ARG A 195 8.04 -1.17 -20.97
N ASP A 196 8.32 -2.18 -20.18
CA ASP A 196 7.75 -3.50 -20.37
C ASP A 196 6.26 -3.52 -20.02
N LYS A 197 5.49 -4.42 -20.63
CA LYS A 197 4.05 -4.59 -20.34
C LYS A 197 3.77 -4.79 -18.86
N ARG A 198 4.66 -5.45 -18.13
CA ARG A 198 4.53 -5.66 -16.69
C ARG A 198 4.73 -4.38 -15.89
N ALA A 199 5.76 -3.60 -16.25
CA ALA A 199 5.98 -2.29 -15.64
C ALA A 199 4.77 -1.36 -15.84
N GLU A 200 4.19 -1.36 -17.04
CA GLU A 200 2.97 -0.61 -17.32
C GLU A 200 1.79 -1.09 -16.47
N SER A 201 1.59 -2.42 -16.34
CA SER A 201 0.54 -3.00 -15.50
C SER A 201 0.70 -2.62 -14.02
N ILE A 202 1.90 -2.69 -13.46
CA ILE A 202 2.18 -2.31 -12.06
C ILE A 202 1.89 -0.82 -11.84
N ILE A 203 2.33 0.04 -12.77
CA ILE A 203 2.07 1.48 -12.70
C ILE A 203 0.56 1.77 -12.83
N GLU A 204 -0.14 1.09 -13.74
CA GLU A 204 -1.57 1.26 -13.91
C GLU A 204 -2.36 0.82 -12.67
N ASP A 205 -1.97 -0.28 -12.03
CA ASP A 205 -2.60 -0.74 -10.79
C ASP A 205 -2.33 0.21 -9.62
N ALA A 206 -1.13 0.78 -9.54
CA ALA A 206 -0.81 1.82 -8.55
C ALA A 206 -1.64 3.08 -8.78
N LEU A 207 -1.79 3.53 -10.04
CA LEU A 207 -2.64 4.66 -10.41
C LEU A 207 -4.12 4.41 -10.11
N LYS A 208 -4.62 3.18 -10.35
CA LYS A 208 -6.01 2.81 -10.02
C LYS A 208 -6.26 2.87 -8.51
N ARG A 209 -5.30 2.41 -7.69
CA ARG A 209 -5.40 2.53 -6.22
C ARG A 209 -5.44 3.99 -5.79
N TYR A 210 -4.51 4.79 -6.27
CA TYR A 210 -4.42 6.21 -5.95
C TYR A 210 -5.68 6.99 -6.36
N ARG A 211 -6.20 6.74 -7.56
CA ARG A 211 -7.47 7.34 -8.01
C ARG A 211 -8.63 6.96 -7.11
N ARG A 212 -8.72 5.69 -6.72
CA ARG A 212 -9.77 5.22 -5.79
C ARG A 212 -9.70 5.93 -4.44
N ASP A 213 -8.48 6.10 -3.91
CA ASP A 213 -8.28 6.79 -2.64
C ASP A 213 -8.69 8.27 -2.73
N LEU A 214 -8.38 8.94 -3.84
CA LEU A 214 -8.82 10.32 -4.10
C LEU A 214 -10.34 10.42 -4.26
N ASP A 215 -10.94 9.50 -5.01
CA ASP A 215 -12.40 9.45 -5.20
C ASP A 215 -13.12 9.21 -3.85
N ASP A 216 -12.56 8.38 -2.98
CA ASP A 216 -13.10 8.15 -1.63
C ASP A 216 -12.97 9.39 -0.75
N GLN A 217 -11.84 10.11 -0.81
CA GLN A 217 -11.64 11.37 -0.10
C GLN A 217 -12.62 12.45 -0.60
N LEU A 218 -12.75 12.62 -1.91
CA LEU A 218 -13.70 13.54 -2.52
C LEU A 218 -15.13 13.24 -2.06
N ARG A 219 -15.55 11.99 -2.12
CA ARG A 219 -16.88 11.56 -1.69
C ARG A 219 -17.16 11.87 -0.21
N ILE A 220 -16.13 11.75 0.66
CA ILE A 220 -16.26 12.06 2.09
C ILE A 220 -16.48 13.57 2.29
N VAL A 221 -15.67 14.41 1.62
CA VAL A 221 -15.75 15.86 1.70
C VAL A 221 -17.07 16.37 1.14
N GLU A 222 -17.46 15.90 -0.05
CA GLU A 222 -18.76 16.23 -0.67
C GLU A 222 -19.94 15.88 0.24
N ARG A 223 -19.93 14.68 0.79
CA ARG A 223 -21.00 14.23 1.69
C ARG A 223 -21.14 15.14 2.90
N ASP A 224 -20.02 15.49 3.55
CA ASP A 224 -20.07 16.40 4.70
C ASP A 224 -20.55 17.80 4.30
N ALA A 225 -20.09 18.33 3.16
CA ALA A 225 -20.52 19.62 2.65
C ALA A 225 -22.03 19.64 2.39
N PHE A 226 -22.55 18.63 1.69
CA PHE A 226 -23.98 18.52 1.43
C PHE A 226 -24.82 18.26 2.69
N ASP A 227 -24.33 17.47 3.63
CA ASP A 227 -25.03 17.23 4.89
C ASP A 227 -25.07 18.49 5.75
N ARG A 228 -24.03 19.32 5.73
CA ARG A 228 -24.03 20.64 6.37
C ARG A 228 -25.00 21.58 5.68
N LEU A 229 -24.97 21.63 4.35
CA LEU A 229 -25.89 22.46 3.57
C LEU A 229 -27.35 22.08 3.88
N ARG A 230 -27.68 20.79 3.85
CA ARG A 230 -29.02 20.29 4.18
C ARG A 230 -29.48 20.74 5.57
N ARG A 231 -28.63 20.54 6.59
CA ARG A 231 -28.96 20.94 7.99
C ARG A 231 -29.22 22.43 8.13
N GLN A 232 -28.50 23.26 7.36
CA GLN A 232 -28.66 24.70 7.42
C GLN A 232 -29.86 25.21 6.61
N LEU A 233 -30.29 24.50 5.58
CA LEU A 233 -31.42 24.86 4.73
C LEU A 233 -32.76 24.37 5.28
N VAL A 234 -32.79 23.42 6.20
CA VAL A 234 -34.04 22.95 6.84
C VAL A 234 -34.77 24.09 7.53
N GLY A 235 -36.09 24.24 7.23
CA GLY A 235 -36.95 25.27 7.80
C GLY A 235 -37.01 26.56 7.01
N HIS A 236 -36.07 26.81 6.09
CA HIS A 236 -36.10 28.00 5.23
C HIS A 236 -37.05 27.81 4.03
N LYS A 237 -37.59 28.90 3.51
CA LYS A 237 -38.50 28.88 2.36
C LYS A 237 -37.78 29.06 1.05
N VAL A 238 -38.20 28.31 0.05
CA VAL A 238 -37.64 28.35 -1.31
C VAL A 238 -38.32 29.40 -2.14
N ALA A 239 -37.57 30.28 -2.81
CA ALA A 239 -38.08 31.21 -3.83
C ALA A 239 -38.10 30.58 -5.22
N GLY A 240 -37.24 29.59 -5.49
CA GLY A 240 -37.15 28.87 -6.77
C GLY A 240 -35.99 27.90 -6.78
N GLY A 241 -35.95 27.01 -7.77
CA GLY A 241 -34.87 26.01 -7.89
C GLY A 241 -35.25 24.86 -8.82
N PRO A 242 -34.61 23.70 -8.67
CA PRO A 242 -34.97 22.50 -9.42
C PRO A 242 -36.47 22.16 -9.30
N ASP A 243 -37.01 21.50 -10.31
CA ASP A 243 -38.45 21.19 -10.45
C ASP A 243 -39.08 20.48 -9.23
N ALA A 244 -38.26 19.88 -8.39
CA ALA A 244 -38.67 19.20 -7.17
C ALA A 244 -39.18 20.16 -6.08
N PHE A 245 -38.87 21.47 -6.15
CA PHE A 245 -39.16 22.45 -5.10
C PHE A 245 -40.16 23.52 -5.59
N LYS A 246 -41.32 23.63 -4.92
CA LYS A 246 -42.29 24.66 -5.21
C LYS A 246 -41.98 25.93 -4.42
N PRO A 247 -42.07 27.14 -5.02
CA PRO A 247 -41.88 28.41 -4.30
C PRO A 247 -42.78 28.54 -3.09
N GLY A 248 -42.27 29.11 -2.02
CA GLY A 248 -42.99 29.35 -0.76
C GLY A 248 -43.10 28.15 0.20
N VAL A 249 -42.56 26.99 -0.17
CA VAL A 249 -42.57 25.80 0.68
C VAL A 249 -41.34 25.81 1.59
N ALA A 250 -41.54 25.51 2.87
CA ALA A 250 -40.45 25.30 3.83
C ALA A 250 -39.77 23.96 3.56
N LEU A 251 -38.44 23.96 3.49
CA LEU A 251 -37.64 22.77 3.21
C LEU A 251 -37.66 21.82 4.43
N THR A 252 -37.96 20.56 4.19
CA THR A 252 -37.78 19.46 5.14
C THR A 252 -36.57 18.63 4.80
N MET A 253 -36.00 17.89 5.78
CA MET A 253 -34.86 17.04 5.55
C MET A 253 -35.12 15.99 4.46
N GLU A 254 -36.31 15.38 4.49
CA GLU A 254 -36.72 14.37 3.51
C GLU A 254 -36.73 14.91 2.05
N MET A 255 -37.16 16.16 1.88
CA MET A 255 -37.14 16.81 0.56
C MET A 255 -35.72 17.09 0.08
N LEU A 256 -34.82 17.46 0.98
CA LEU A 256 -33.42 17.76 0.68
C LEU A 256 -32.59 16.48 0.43
N GLU A 257 -32.95 15.36 1.06
CA GLU A 257 -32.32 14.05 0.80
C GLU A 257 -32.73 13.43 -0.53
N ALA A 258 -33.93 13.73 -1.00
CA ALA A 258 -34.46 13.22 -2.26
C ALA A 258 -33.79 13.83 -3.51
N VAL A 259 -33.02 14.90 -3.35
CA VAL A 259 -32.39 15.65 -4.45
C VAL A 259 -30.88 15.45 -4.45
N PRO A 260 -30.25 15.27 -5.62
CA PRO A 260 -28.79 15.20 -5.75
C PRO A 260 -28.12 16.42 -5.10
N GLY A 261 -26.98 16.21 -4.41
CA GLY A 261 -26.30 17.26 -3.65
C GLY A 261 -25.98 18.51 -4.47
N TYR A 262 -25.50 18.34 -5.70
CA TYR A 262 -25.16 19.46 -6.59
C TYR A 262 -26.37 20.32 -7.00
N ASP A 263 -27.55 19.75 -7.07
CA ASP A 263 -28.77 20.49 -7.37
C ASP A 263 -29.21 21.41 -6.21
N LEU A 264 -28.73 21.17 -5.02
CA LEU A 264 -28.96 22.04 -3.85
C LEU A 264 -28.30 23.42 -4.02
N PHE A 265 -27.24 23.54 -4.77
CA PHE A 265 -26.60 24.83 -5.08
C PHE A 265 -27.44 25.68 -6.05
N ASN A 266 -28.34 25.08 -6.80
CA ASN A 266 -29.25 25.77 -7.71
C ASN A 266 -30.52 26.30 -7.01
N LEU A 267 -30.67 26.08 -5.70
CA LEU A 267 -31.77 26.60 -4.90
C LEU A 267 -31.65 28.12 -4.73
N ARG A 268 -32.78 28.81 -4.88
CA ARG A 268 -32.92 30.20 -4.56
C ARG A 268 -33.80 30.32 -3.32
N MET A 269 -33.30 30.98 -2.30
CA MET A 269 -33.97 31.13 -1.01
C MET A 269 -34.69 32.47 -0.97
N GLU A 270 -35.80 32.56 -0.22
CA GLU A 270 -36.48 33.82 0.05
C GLU A 270 -35.69 34.70 1.02
N GLU A 271 -34.93 34.09 1.91
CA GLU A 271 -34.12 34.78 2.94
C GLU A 271 -32.67 34.96 2.43
N GLU A 272 -32.18 36.22 2.48
CA GLU A 272 -30.80 36.56 2.06
C GLU A 272 -29.76 35.79 2.87
N GLY A 273 -29.98 35.53 4.16
CA GLY A 273 -29.10 34.77 5.02
C GLY A 273 -28.91 33.31 4.57
N ALA A 274 -30.00 32.64 4.19
CA ALA A 274 -29.94 31.28 3.65
C ALA A 274 -29.29 31.22 2.27
N GLN A 275 -29.54 32.22 1.42
CA GLN A 275 -28.86 32.32 0.13
C GLN A 275 -27.34 32.51 0.27
N HIS A 276 -26.94 33.31 1.27
CA HIS A 276 -25.51 33.54 1.54
C HIS A 276 -24.79 32.27 1.98
N ILE A 277 -25.45 31.40 2.74
CA ILE A 277 -24.91 30.08 3.14
C ILE A 277 -24.60 29.20 1.91
N ILE A 278 -25.53 29.15 0.95
CA ILE A 278 -25.32 28.41 -0.30
C ILE A 278 -24.10 28.96 -1.05
N CYS A 279 -23.98 30.28 -1.18
CA CYS A 279 -22.86 30.92 -1.85
C CYS A 279 -21.53 30.66 -1.14
N LEU A 280 -21.48 30.74 0.19
CA LEU A 280 -20.26 30.49 0.96
C LEU A 280 -19.75 29.07 0.83
N LEU A 281 -20.66 28.08 0.89
CA LEU A 281 -20.27 26.68 0.72
C LEU A 281 -19.81 26.39 -0.71
N TYR A 282 -20.48 26.93 -1.71
CA TYR A 282 -20.06 26.81 -3.11
C TYR A 282 -18.66 27.40 -3.36
N THR A 283 -18.37 28.59 -2.81
CA THR A 283 -17.06 29.24 -2.97
C THR A 283 -15.95 28.57 -2.15
N SER A 284 -16.28 27.98 -1.02
CA SER A 284 -15.33 27.19 -0.19
C SER A 284 -14.91 25.92 -0.91
N ASP A 285 -15.86 25.21 -1.51
CA ASP A 285 -15.62 23.97 -2.27
C ASP A 285 -14.76 24.24 -3.51
N ALA A 286 -15.08 25.31 -4.26
CA ALA A 286 -14.28 25.75 -5.41
C ALA A 286 -12.85 26.20 -5.05
N ALA A 287 -12.63 26.72 -3.82
CA ALA A 287 -11.30 27.11 -3.36
C ALA A 287 -10.46 25.90 -2.93
N ASP A 288 -11.07 24.82 -2.46
CA ASP A 288 -10.38 23.59 -2.12
C ASP A 288 -10.02 22.76 -3.37
N GLU A 289 -10.86 22.76 -4.41
CA GLU A 289 -10.51 22.22 -5.74
C GLU A 289 -9.29 22.93 -6.35
N ALA A 290 -9.20 24.26 -6.24
CA ALA A 290 -8.07 25.04 -6.77
C ALA A 290 -6.75 24.80 -6.01
N ARG A 291 -6.78 24.25 -4.80
CA ARG A 291 -5.60 23.90 -3.99
C ARG A 291 -5.09 22.48 -4.24
N SER A 292 -5.88 21.65 -4.90
CA SER A 292 -5.57 20.22 -5.16
C SER A 292 -4.95 19.97 -6.54
N VAL A 293 -4.66 21.00 -7.33
CA VAL A 293 -3.99 20.94 -8.66
C VAL A 293 -2.49 21.20 -8.54
#